data_39b761ba5ffd219599a033110adf0d37
#
_entry.id   39b761ba5ffd219599a033110adf0d37
#
_cell.length_a   1.000
_cell.length_b   1.000
_cell.length_c   1.000
_cell.angle_alpha   90.00
_cell.angle_beta   90.00
_cell.angle_gamma   90.00
#
_symmetry.space_group_name_H-M   'P 1'
#
loop_
_entity.id
_entity.type
_entity.pdbx_description
1 polymer ?
#
loop_
_entity_poly.entity_id
_entity_poly.type
_entity_poly.pdbx_seq_one_letter_code
_entity_poly.pdbx_strand_id
1 'polypeptide(L)'
;MHEQASGWGICDGHRLFGRGQAVWAASAPALSQVKVVKVESPACGFEDITPGQEQTRCNHSGPGIKVYVLEVGYGRAARVGLDGFDLNGTRTPVCAFDNGNLTECTVGRKTVGYLYVFDLAGKQEGTFTFSNTSINAPGNTLATQLYIK
;
A
#
# COMPACT_ATOMS: atom_id res chain seq x y z
N MET A 1 54.86 20.05 1.33
CA MET A 1 54.12 19.69 1.16
C MET A 1 53.44 19.59 1.22
N HIS A 2 53.11 19.65 1.07
CA HIS A 2 52.10 19.24 0.78
C HIS A 2 51.32 19.06 0.94
N GLU A 3 51.01 18.84 0.88
CA GLU A 3 50.14 18.38 0.69
C GLU A 3 49.33 18.18 0.82
N GLN A 4 49.63 18.34 0.72
CA GLN A 4 48.71 17.90 0.57
C GLN A 4 47.93 17.54 0.57
N ALA A 5 48.56 17.67 0.59
CA ALA A 5 47.62 17.03 0.38
C ALA A 5 46.89 16.71 0.55
N SER A 6 46.96 16.83 0.47
CA SER A 6 45.98 16.20 0.47
C SER A 6 45.18 15.92 0.46
N GLY A 7 45.66 15.93 0.48
CA GLY A 7 44.58 15.25 0.27
C GLY A 7 43.85 15.10 0.32
N TRP A 8 43.66 15.07 0.03
CA TRP A 8 42.61 14.57 -0.25
C TRP A 8 41.79 14.15 -0.18
N GLY A 9 42.17 14.12 -0.21
CA GLY A 9 41.18 13.33 -0.45
C GLY A 9 40.46 13.20 -0.25
N ILE A 10 40.31 13.31 -0.41
CA ILE A 10 39.37 12.80 -0.57
C ILE A 10 38.67 12.82 -0.48
N CYS A 11 38.97 12.86 -0.52
CA CYS A 11 38.02 12.32 -0.69
C CYS A 11 37.33 12.20 -0.66
N ASP A 12 37.64 12.28 -0.75
CA ASP A 12 36.75 11.63 -0.96
C ASP A 12 35.98 11.45 -0.73
N GLY A 13 36.81 11.65 -0.74
CA GLY A 13 35.79 10.87 -0.89
C GLY A 13 35.09 10.92 -0.67
N HIS A 14 34.95 10.96 -0.87
CA HIS A 14 33.98 10.45 -1.02
C HIS A 14 33.34 10.32 -0.81
N ARG A 15 34.06 10.23 -0.72
CA ARG A 15 33.29 9.60 -0.87
C ARG A 15 32.74 9.35 -0.47
N LEU A 16 33.00 9.47 -0.47
CA LEU A 16 32.16 8.78 -0.47
C LEU A 16 31.61 8.73 -0.10
N PHE A 17 31.80 8.71 -0.12
CA PHE A 17 30.87 8.09 -0.09
C PHE A 17 30.43 7.87 -0.02
N GLY A 18 30.91 7.82 0.11
CA GLY A 18 30.10 7.03 -0.12
C GLY A 18 29.75 6.82 -0.17
N ARG A 19 29.90 6.66 -0.28
CA ARG A 19 29.12 6.13 -0.44
C ARG A 19 28.52 5.67 -0.20
N GLY A 20 28.33 5.68 -0.13
CA GLY A 20 27.25 4.94 -0.10
C GLY A 20 26.64 4.98 0.17
N GLN A 21 26.33 5.00 0.00
CA GLN A 21 25.31 4.83 0.13
C GLN A 21 24.47 4.83 0.26
N ALA A 22 24.51 4.97 0.19
CA ALA A 22 23.40 4.80 0.30
C ALA A 22 22.64 5.01 0.18
N VAL A 23 22.64 5.16 0.13
CA VAL A 23 21.56 5.19 0.00
C VAL A 23 20.93 4.93 -0.67
N TRP A 24 20.95 4.61 -0.91
CA TRP A 24 20.18 4.17 -1.59
C TRP A 24 19.36 3.42 -1.70
N ALA A 25 19.96 3.22 -1.73
CA ALA A 25 18.96 2.31 -1.80
C ALA A 25 17.85 2.50 -0.95
N ALA A 26 17.91 3.28 -0.28
CA ALA A 26 16.88 3.44 0.70
C ALA A 26 15.55 3.91 0.16
N SER A 27 15.43 4.13 -1.15
CA SER A 27 14.15 4.58 -1.64
C SER A 27 13.15 3.44 -1.67
N ALA A 28 11.97 3.70 -1.10
CA ALA A 28 10.86 2.76 -1.15
C ALA A 28 10.32 2.67 -2.58
N PRO A 29 9.78 1.52 -2.98
CA PRO A 29 9.13 1.39 -4.29
C PRO A 29 8.01 2.39 -4.45
N ALA A 30 7.88 2.97 -5.64
CA ALA A 30 6.77 3.84 -5.96
C ALA A 30 5.46 3.06 -5.90
N LEU A 31 4.39 3.76 -5.56
CA LEU A 31 3.06 3.16 -5.53
C LEU A 31 2.68 2.70 -6.94
N SER A 32 2.37 1.42 -7.09
CA SER A 32 2.08 0.81 -8.39
C SER A 32 0.68 0.26 -8.51
N GLN A 33 0.01 -0.04 -7.40
CA GLN A 33 -1.33 -0.62 -7.44
C GLN A 33 -2.08 -0.34 -6.15
N VAL A 34 -3.36 -0.01 -6.28
CA VAL A 34 -4.32 -0.05 -5.18
C VAL A 34 -5.58 -0.72 -5.72
N LYS A 35 -6.12 -1.69 -4.98
CA LYS A 35 -7.35 -2.36 -5.40
C LYS A 35 -8.07 -2.97 -4.21
N VAL A 36 -9.40 -2.96 -4.27
CA VAL A 36 -10.21 -3.75 -3.35
C VAL A 36 -10.08 -5.19 -3.77
N VAL A 37 -9.67 -6.07 -2.86
CA VAL A 37 -9.45 -7.48 -3.18
C VAL A 37 -10.54 -8.39 -2.61
N LYS A 38 -11.20 -7.94 -1.55
CA LYS A 38 -12.17 -8.80 -0.85
C LYS A 38 -13.13 -7.96 -0.04
N VAL A 39 -14.36 -8.43 0.04
CA VAL A 39 -15.37 -7.91 0.98
C VAL A 39 -15.86 -9.08 1.82
N GLU A 40 -16.00 -8.85 3.10
CA GLU A 40 -16.45 -9.87 4.04
C GLU A 40 -17.64 -9.34 4.84
N SER A 41 -18.64 -10.19 5.05
CA SER A 41 -19.77 -9.84 5.92
C SER A 41 -20.39 -11.11 6.50
N PRO A 42 -21.08 -10.99 7.65
CA PRO A 42 -21.84 -12.12 8.15
C PRO A 42 -22.95 -12.56 7.20
N ALA A 43 -23.51 -11.62 6.42
CA ALA A 43 -24.61 -11.90 5.51
C ALA A 43 -24.21 -12.75 4.31
N CYS A 44 -22.97 -12.61 3.84
CA CYS A 44 -22.53 -13.28 2.62
C CYS A 44 -21.21 -14.04 2.74
N GLY A 45 -20.48 -13.89 3.86
CA GLY A 45 -19.14 -14.44 3.97
C GLY A 45 -18.13 -13.63 3.15
N PHE A 46 -17.18 -14.30 2.54
CA PHE A 46 -16.15 -13.66 1.74
C PHE A 46 -16.55 -13.58 0.27
N GLU A 47 -16.35 -12.41 -0.29
CA GLU A 47 -16.46 -12.24 -1.75
C GLU A 47 -15.14 -11.69 -2.28
N ASP A 48 -14.49 -12.44 -3.19
CA ASP A 48 -13.31 -11.95 -3.89
C ASP A 48 -13.73 -10.97 -4.99
N ILE A 49 -13.05 -9.83 -5.06
CA ILE A 49 -13.35 -8.81 -6.03
C ILE A 49 -12.42 -8.96 -7.22
N THR A 50 -12.99 -9.18 -8.40
CA THR A 50 -12.20 -9.36 -9.61
C THR A 50 -11.84 -8.02 -10.24
N PRO A 51 -10.76 -7.98 -11.06
CA PRO A 51 -10.40 -6.73 -11.75
C PRO A 51 -11.57 -6.22 -12.60
N GLY A 52 -11.83 -4.92 -12.48
CA GLY A 52 -12.92 -4.28 -13.22
C GLY A 52 -14.31 -4.42 -12.61
N GLN A 53 -14.44 -5.13 -11.52
CA GLN A 53 -15.70 -5.27 -10.81
C GLN A 53 -16.06 -3.93 -10.15
N GLU A 54 -17.25 -3.41 -10.42
CA GLU A 54 -17.68 -2.09 -9.94
C GLU A 54 -18.60 -2.16 -8.75
N GLN A 55 -19.20 -3.31 -8.50
CA GLN A 55 -20.08 -3.52 -7.34
C GLN A 55 -19.97 -4.95 -6.84
N THR A 56 -20.36 -5.17 -5.59
CA THR A 56 -20.40 -6.52 -5.05
C THR A 56 -21.47 -7.33 -5.78
N ARG A 57 -21.19 -8.62 -5.99
CA ARG A 57 -22.17 -9.54 -6.56
C ARG A 57 -23.14 -10.00 -5.48
N CYS A 58 -22.65 -10.15 -4.29
CA CYS A 58 -23.39 -10.64 -3.15
C CYS A 58 -23.97 -9.47 -2.36
N ASN A 59 -25.10 -9.68 -1.72
CA ASN A 59 -25.66 -8.69 -0.82
C ASN A 59 -25.01 -8.83 0.56
N HIS A 60 -24.21 -7.84 0.91
CA HIS A 60 -23.48 -7.78 2.19
C HIS A 60 -24.22 -6.94 3.24
N SER A 61 -25.41 -6.40 2.91
CA SER A 61 -26.08 -5.47 3.80
C SER A 61 -26.27 -6.05 5.20
N GLY A 62 -26.13 -5.18 6.19
CA GLY A 62 -26.13 -5.56 7.58
C GLY A 62 -24.84 -5.12 8.28
N PRO A 63 -24.73 -5.29 9.58
CA PRO A 63 -23.55 -4.88 10.32
C PRO A 63 -22.36 -5.82 10.04
N GLY A 64 -21.16 -5.33 10.31
CA GLY A 64 -19.97 -6.17 10.28
C GLY A 64 -19.32 -6.32 8.92
N ILE A 65 -19.59 -5.41 7.98
CA ILE A 65 -18.92 -5.44 6.67
C ILE A 65 -17.48 -5.01 6.82
N LYS A 66 -16.54 -5.79 6.25
CA LYS A 66 -15.13 -5.46 6.19
C LYS A 66 -14.67 -5.45 4.75
N VAL A 67 -13.83 -4.46 4.42
CA VAL A 67 -13.28 -4.28 3.07
C VAL A 67 -11.78 -4.42 3.15
N TYR A 68 -11.22 -5.23 2.26
CA TYR A 68 -9.78 -5.49 2.20
C TYR A 68 -9.23 -4.82 0.95
N VAL A 69 -8.19 -3.98 1.14
CA VAL A 69 -7.55 -3.25 0.05
C VAL A 69 -6.08 -3.60 0.01
N LEU A 70 -5.60 -4.00 -1.15
CA LEU A 70 -4.18 -4.25 -1.39
C LEU A 70 -3.54 -3.01 -1.99
N GLU A 71 -2.46 -2.56 -1.39
CA GLU A 71 -1.62 -1.48 -1.89
C GLU A 71 -0.23 -2.04 -2.15
N VAL A 72 0.25 -1.93 -3.38
CA VAL A 72 1.59 -2.36 -3.76
C VAL A 72 2.43 -1.12 -4.03
N GLY A 73 3.62 -1.10 -3.47
CA GLY A 73 4.44 0.09 -3.41
C GLY A 73 4.10 0.90 -2.18
N TYR A 74 4.73 2.07 -2.04
CA TYR A 74 4.56 2.86 -0.83
C TYR A 74 3.91 4.20 -1.15
N GLY A 75 2.80 4.45 -0.45
CA GLY A 75 2.09 5.71 -0.53
C GLY A 75 2.18 6.49 0.76
N ARG A 76 1.60 7.68 0.73
CA ARG A 76 1.42 8.54 1.89
C ARG A 76 0.26 8.00 2.73
N ALA A 77 -0.33 8.83 3.55
CA ALA A 77 -1.54 8.45 4.27
C ALA A 77 -2.71 8.31 3.28
N ALA A 78 -3.35 7.15 3.29
CA ALA A 78 -4.46 6.87 2.39
C ALA A 78 -5.69 7.70 2.75
N ARG A 79 -6.48 8.00 1.72
CA ARG A 79 -7.81 8.58 1.90
C ARG A 79 -8.83 7.49 1.68
N VAL A 80 -9.67 7.26 2.67
CA VAL A 80 -10.61 6.12 2.66
C VAL A 80 -11.95 6.59 3.16
N GLY A 81 -13.01 6.20 2.48
CA GLY A 81 -14.36 6.57 2.90
C GLY A 81 -15.44 5.68 2.34
N LEU A 82 -16.62 5.81 2.94
CA LEU A 82 -17.86 5.21 2.45
C LEU A 82 -18.86 6.35 2.30
N ASP A 83 -19.34 6.59 1.07
CA ASP A 83 -20.26 7.68 0.76
C ASP A 83 -19.78 9.04 1.30
N GLY A 84 -18.46 9.26 1.29
CA GLY A 84 -17.87 10.49 1.76
C GLY A 84 -17.58 10.56 3.26
N PHE A 85 -17.96 9.54 4.03
CA PHE A 85 -17.64 9.45 5.45
C PHE A 85 -16.33 8.71 5.64
N ASP A 86 -15.41 9.30 6.42
CA ASP A 86 -14.11 8.71 6.67
C ASP A 86 -14.24 7.37 7.40
N LEU A 87 -13.38 6.43 7.03
CA LEU A 87 -13.31 5.12 7.66
C LEU A 87 -11.95 4.93 8.32
N ASN A 88 -11.96 4.18 9.40
CA ASN A 88 -10.75 3.76 10.07
C ASN A 88 -10.45 2.30 9.74
N GLY A 89 -9.18 1.99 9.64
CA GLY A 89 -8.76 0.64 9.36
C GLY A 89 -7.39 0.34 9.92
N THR A 90 -7.01 -0.92 9.79
CA THR A 90 -5.68 -1.40 10.16
C THR A 90 -4.97 -1.84 8.90
N ARG A 91 -3.65 -1.90 8.96
CA ARG A 91 -2.87 -2.42 7.84
C ARG A 91 -1.80 -3.37 8.34
N THR A 92 -1.50 -4.36 7.50
CA THR A 92 -0.40 -5.29 7.73
C THR A 92 0.53 -5.26 6.53
N PRO A 93 1.85 -5.41 6.74
CA PRO A 93 2.76 -5.43 5.61
C PRO A 93 2.55 -6.69 4.76
N VAL A 94 2.75 -6.53 3.46
CA VAL A 94 2.76 -7.62 2.48
C VAL A 94 4.15 -7.71 1.91
N CYS A 95 4.67 -8.91 1.84
CA CYS A 95 6.01 -9.19 1.33
C CYS A 95 5.93 -9.96 0.01
N ALA A 96 7.08 -10.14 -0.62
CA ALA A 96 7.17 -10.86 -1.89
C ALA A 96 8.18 -12.00 -1.78
N PHE A 97 7.88 -13.10 -2.46
CA PHE A 97 8.85 -14.14 -2.77
C PHE A 97 9.85 -13.62 -3.82
N ASP A 98 10.93 -14.37 -4.02
CA ASP A 98 11.95 -14.01 -5.02
C ASP A 98 11.37 -13.94 -6.43
N ASN A 99 10.31 -14.69 -6.70
CA ASN A 99 9.63 -14.67 -8.00
C ASN A 99 8.61 -13.51 -8.13
N GLY A 100 8.50 -12.66 -7.12
CA GLY A 100 7.59 -11.51 -7.13
C GLY A 100 6.18 -11.80 -6.64
N ASN A 101 5.83 -13.05 -6.36
CA ASN A 101 4.51 -13.35 -5.81
C ASN A 101 4.38 -12.82 -4.39
N LEU A 102 3.18 -12.31 -4.06
CA LEU A 102 2.92 -11.73 -2.76
C LEU A 102 2.73 -12.80 -1.70
N THR A 103 3.16 -12.49 -0.49
CA THR A 103 3.05 -13.39 0.65
C THR A 103 3.02 -12.60 1.94
N GLU A 104 2.69 -13.27 3.03
CA GLU A 104 2.83 -12.69 4.36
C GLU A 104 4.30 -12.43 4.66
N CYS A 105 4.54 -11.41 5.47
CA CYS A 105 5.89 -11.05 5.84
C CYS A 105 6.43 -11.98 6.94
N THR A 106 7.58 -12.57 6.68
CA THR A 106 8.35 -13.34 7.63
C THR A 106 9.78 -12.83 7.61
N VAL A 107 10.59 -13.29 8.54
CA VAL A 107 12.00 -12.90 8.60
C VAL A 107 12.67 -13.17 7.26
N GLY A 108 13.40 -12.20 6.75
CA GLY A 108 14.12 -12.29 5.47
C GLY A 108 13.30 -11.94 4.24
N ARG A 109 12.00 -11.71 4.39
CA ARG A 109 11.17 -11.25 3.27
C ARG A 109 11.19 -9.74 3.18
N LYS A 110 11.06 -9.24 1.95
CA LYS A 110 11.06 -7.80 1.68
C LYS A 110 9.62 -7.30 1.60
N THR A 111 9.31 -6.27 2.39
CA THR A 111 8.00 -5.62 2.35
C THR A 111 7.85 -4.88 1.03
N VAL A 112 6.76 -5.14 0.32
CA VAL A 112 6.46 -4.52 -0.98
C VAL A 112 5.17 -3.72 -0.99
N GLY A 113 4.39 -3.77 0.09
CA GLY A 113 3.13 -3.04 0.19
C GLY A 113 2.41 -3.36 1.49
N TYR A 114 1.10 -3.09 1.48
CA TYR A 114 0.26 -3.27 2.66
C TYR A 114 -1.11 -3.81 2.28
N LEU A 115 -1.67 -4.62 3.16
CA LEU A 115 -3.06 -5.03 3.11
C LEU A 115 -3.80 -4.25 4.19
N TYR A 116 -4.82 -3.50 3.77
CA TYR A 116 -5.66 -2.73 4.67
C TYR A 116 -6.97 -3.48 4.91
N VAL A 117 -7.49 -3.36 6.13
CA VAL A 117 -8.81 -3.87 6.49
C VAL A 117 -9.60 -2.72 7.10
N PHE A 118 -10.74 -2.42 6.48
CA PHE A 118 -11.63 -1.36 6.92
C PHE A 118 -12.94 -1.95 7.39
N ASP A 119 -13.36 -1.57 8.61
CA ASP A 119 -14.66 -1.91 9.14
C ASP A 119 -15.62 -0.78 8.79
N LEU A 120 -16.75 -1.08 8.19
CA LEU A 120 -17.72 -0.06 7.80
C LEU A 120 -18.53 0.51 8.96
N ALA A 121 -18.19 0.11 10.21
CA ALA A 121 -18.67 0.78 11.43
C ALA A 121 -20.18 0.96 11.48
N GLY A 122 -20.91 -0.10 11.15
CA GLY A 122 -22.38 -0.08 11.19
C GLY A 122 -23.05 0.41 9.93
N LYS A 123 -22.30 0.92 8.95
CA LYS A 123 -22.85 1.19 7.62
C LYS A 123 -23.20 -0.13 6.95
N GLN A 124 -24.25 -0.12 6.15
CA GLN A 124 -24.78 -1.36 5.58
C GLN A 124 -24.55 -1.47 4.08
N GLU A 125 -24.38 -0.36 3.40
CA GLU A 125 -24.10 -0.31 1.98
C GLU A 125 -23.58 1.06 1.61
N GLY A 126 -23.03 1.20 0.42
CA GLY A 126 -22.56 2.47 -0.10
C GLY A 126 -21.36 2.32 -1.01
N THR A 127 -20.87 3.45 -1.51
CA THR A 127 -19.68 3.49 -2.36
C THR A 127 -18.44 3.64 -1.49
N PHE A 128 -17.63 2.59 -1.49
CA PHE A 128 -16.33 2.58 -0.81
C PHE A 128 -15.30 3.17 -1.75
N THR A 129 -14.46 4.08 -1.25
CA THR A 129 -13.38 4.69 -2.00
C THR A 129 -12.07 4.60 -1.23
N PHE A 130 -10.99 4.35 -1.94
CA PHE A 130 -9.62 4.35 -1.40
C PHE A 130 -8.71 5.01 -2.41
N SER A 131 -7.89 5.94 -1.96
CA SER A 131 -6.86 6.53 -2.81
C SER A 131 -5.60 6.80 -2.01
N ASN A 132 -4.47 6.74 -2.70
CA ASN A 132 -3.20 7.09 -2.09
C ASN A 132 -2.27 7.66 -3.15
N THR A 133 -1.28 8.43 -2.69
CA THR A 133 -0.28 9.07 -3.54
C THR A 133 1.08 8.50 -3.21
N SER A 134 1.84 8.15 -4.25
CA SER A 134 3.19 7.62 -4.08
C SER A 134 4.07 8.60 -3.32
N ILE A 135 4.90 8.09 -2.40
CA ILE A 135 5.87 8.92 -1.68
C ILE A 135 7.10 9.21 -2.52
N ASN A 136 7.32 8.44 -3.57
CA ASN A 136 8.46 8.60 -4.47
C ASN A 136 7.98 9.08 -5.85
N ALA A 137 8.92 9.70 -6.59
CA ALA A 137 8.63 10.10 -7.95
C ALA A 137 8.15 8.90 -8.78
N PRO A 138 7.18 9.10 -9.66
CA PRO A 138 6.64 10.38 -10.11
C PRO A 138 5.54 11.00 -9.23
N GLY A 139 5.24 10.44 -8.07
CA GLY A 139 4.25 11.04 -7.17
C GLY A 139 2.81 10.86 -7.64
N ASN A 140 2.56 9.82 -8.42
CA ASN A 140 1.23 9.53 -8.95
C ASN A 140 0.24 9.17 -7.83
N THR A 141 -1.03 9.50 -8.07
CA THR A 141 -2.14 9.12 -7.20
C THR A 141 -2.91 7.98 -7.86
N LEU A 142 -3.15 6.93 -7.10
CA LEU A 142 -3.97 5.80 -7.53
C LEU A 142 -5.22 5.73 -6.67
N ALA A 143 -6.31 5.30 -7.28
CA ALA A 143 -7.60 5.23 -6.60
C ALA A 143 -8.35 3.98 -7.03
N THR A 144 -9.21 3.51 -6.13
CA THR A 144 -10.14 2.42 -6.42
C THR A 144 -11.46 2.71 -5.73
N GLN A 145 -12.54 2.19 -6.28
CA GLN A 145 -13.85 2.31 -5.65
C GLN A 145 -14.67 1.06 -5.94
N LEU A 146 -15.63 0.82 -5.06
CA LEU A 146 -16.51 -0.34 -5.17
C LEU A 146 -17.84 0.00 -4.51
N TYR A 147 -18.95 -0.22 -5.22
CA TYR A 147 -20.27 -0.12 -4.60
C TYR A 147 -20.54 -1.42 -3.84
N ILE A 148 -20.83 -1.30 -2.55
CA ILE A 148 -21.11 -2.44 -1.67
C ILE A 148 -22.62 -2.44 -1.38
N LYS A 149 -23.28 -3.47 -1.80
CA LYS A 149 -24.70 -3.65 -1.55
C LYS A 149 -24.95 -4.79 -0.55
#